data_595a2bf972932d025724727b45e5e098
#
_entry.id   595a2bf972932d025724727b45e5e098
#
_cell.length_a   1.000
_cell.length_b   1.000
_cell.length_c   1.000
_cell.angle_alpha   90.00
_cell.angle_beta   90.00
_cell.angle_gamma   90.00
#
_symmetry.space_group_name_H-M   'P 1'
#
loop_
_entity.id
_entity.type
_entity.pdbx_description
1 polymer ?
#
loop_
_entity_poly.entity_id
_entity_poly.type
_entity_poly.pdbx_seq_one_letter_code
_entity_poly.pdbx_strand_id
1 'polypeptide(L)'
;MIIYLHGFDATSPGNHEKVLQLQFIDDDVRFVHYSTVHPRHDMSHLLKEVKKQLDMSTDPKPLICGVGLGGYWSERIGFLCGIKQVVFNPNLHPEENMQGKIDRPEEYEDIGTKCVTEFRNKNS
;
A
#
# COMPACT_ATOMS: atom_id res chain seq x y z
N MET A 1 -10.37 11.79 -1.33
CA MET A 1 -9.66 11.04 -0.27
C MET A 1 -8.41 10.40 -0.84
N ILE A 2 -7.30 10.57 -0.17
CA ILE A 2 -6.03 9.90 -0.51
C ILE A 2 -5.63 9.04 0.67
N ILE A 3 -5.46 7.75 0.44
CA ILE A 3 -4.93 6.82 1.44
C ILE A 3 -3.41 6.75 1.23
N TYR A 4 -2.65 7.02 2.29
CA TYR A 4 -1.19 7.03 2.22
C TYR A 4 -0.59 5.88 3.02
N LEU A 5 0.26 5.09 2.34
CA LEU A 5 1.00 3.99 2.95
C LEU A 5 2.48 4.37 3.05
N HIS A 6 3.00 4.40 4.27
CA HIS A 6 4.39 4.78 4.54
C HIS A 6 5.38 3.73 4.01
N GLY A 7 6.66 4.12 3.90
CA GLY A 7 7.73 3.20 3.55
C GLY A 7 8.10 2.30 4.73
N PHE A 8 9.27 1.65 4.66
CA PHE A 8 9.73 0.73 5.70
C PHE A 8 9.79 1.39 7.07
N ASP A 9 10.21 2.67 7.13
CA ASP A 9 10.27 3.43 8.39
C ASP A 9 9.06 4.36 8.51
N ALA A 10 8.09 3.98 9.34
CA ALA A 10 6.89 4.78 9.59
C ALA A 10 7.18 6.13 10.26
N THR A 11 8.33 6.26 10.92
CA THR A 11 8.72 7.47 11.67
C THR A 11 9.55 8.44 10.82
N SER A 12 9.87 8.08 9.58
CA SER A 12 10.68 8.93 8.71
C SER A 12 10.04 10.30 8.48
N PRO A 13 10.79 11.40 8.63
CA PRO A 13 10.27 12.75 8.35
C PRO A 13 9.74 12.91 6.93
N GLY A 14 10.23 12.12 5.98
CA GLY A 14 9.75 12.13 4.59
C GLY A 14 8.27 11.78 4.47
N ASN A 15 7.72 10.99 5.38
CA ASN A 15 6.29 10.68 5.40
C ASN A 15 5.45 11.92 5.63
N HIS A 16 5.84 12.76 6.59
CA HIS A 16 5.15 14.00 6.88
C HIS A 16 5.19 14.95 5.68
N GLU A 17 6.35 15.07 5.03
CA GLU A 17 6.52 15.90 3.84
C GLU A 17 5.62 15.43 2.70
N LYS A 18 5.52 14.12 2.47
CA LYS A 18 4.64 13.55 1.44
C LYS A 18 3.17 13.84 1.74
N VAL A 19 2.76 13.68 2.98
CA VAL A 19 1.38 13.98 3.38
C VAL A 19 1.07 15.46 3.10
N LEU A 20 1.97 16.38 3.46
CA LEU A 20 1.78 17.80 3.18
C LEU A 20 1.67 18.07 1.67
N GLN A 21 2.50 17.42 0.85
CA GLN A 21 2.43 17.57 -0.60
C GLN A 21 1.10 17.05 -1.16
N LEU A 22 0.64 15.91 -0.67
CA LEU A 22 -0.62 15.32 -1.12
C LEU A 22 -1.83 16.19 -0.73
N GLN A 23 -1.74 16.93 0.36
CA GLN A 23 -2.79 17.83 0.80
C GLN A 23 -3.02 19.01 -0.17
N PHE A 24 -2.08 19.31 -1.06
CA PHE A 24 -2.33 20.26 -2.16
C PHE A 24 -3.29 19.69 -3.21
N ILE A 25 -3.42 18.37 -3.27
CA ILE A 25 -4.32 17.69 -4.23
C ILE A 25 -5.67 17.43 -3.57
N ASP A 26 -5.68 16.96 -2.33
CA ASP A 26 -6.88 16.66 -1.57
C ASP A 26 -6.56 16.81 -0.08
N ASP A 27 -7.36 17.60 0.64
CA ASP A 27 -7.17 17.84 2.07
C ASP A 27 -7.36 16.56 2.89
N ASP A 28 -8.16 15.61 2.40
CA ASP A 28 -8.44 14.36 3.09
C ASP A 28 -7.38 13.32 2.76
N VAL A 29 -6.24 13.39 3.47
CA VAL A 29 -5.16 12.41 3.38
C VAL A 29 -5.19 11.54 4.63
N ARG A 30 -5.33 10.24 4.45
CA ARG A 30 -5.44 9.27 5.55
C ARG A 30 -4.19 8.38 5.61
N PHE A 31 -3.44 8.54 6.68
CA PHE A 31 -2.22 7.77 6.92
C PHE A 31 -2.61 6.42 7.53
N VAL A 32 -2.28 5.33 6.83
CA VAL A 32 -2.56 3.98 7.31
C VAL A 32 -1.26 3.35 7.78
N HIS A 33 -1.20 2.94 9.05
CA HIS A 33 -0.06 2.28 9.64
C HIS A 33 -0.10 0.78 9.40
N TYR A 34 1.09 0.19 9.25
CA TYR A 34 1.24 -1.27 9.17
C TYR A 34 2.62 -1.66 9.70
N SER A 35 2.83 -2.96 9.99
CA SER A 35 4.03 -3.40 10.70
C SER A 35 5.32 -3.31 9.88
N THR A 36 5.24 -3.44 8.57
CA THR A 36 6.35 -3.54 7.61
C THR A 36 7.19 -4.82 7.69
N VAL A 37 7.10 -5.58 8.77
CA VAL A 37 7.99 -6.74 9.02
C VAL A 37 7.31 -8.10 8.89
N HIS A 38 5.98 -8.13 8.72
CA HIS A 38 5.20 -9.36 8.61
C HIS A 38 4.32 -9.35 7.35
N PRO A 39 4.84 -9.81 6.19
CA PRO A 39 4.15 -9.64 4.90
C PRO A 39 2.72 -10.13 4.84
N ARG A 40 2.43 -11.36 5.30
CA ARG A 40 1.06 -11.90 5.27
C ARG A 40 0.12 -11.15 6.19
N HIS A 41 0.59 -10.81 7.38
CA HIS A 41 -0.18 -10.01 8.31
C HIS A 41 -0.47 -8.63 7.72
N ASP A 42 0.53 -8.02 7.11
CA ASP A 42 0.40 -6.70 6.48
C ASP A 42 -0.59 -6.73 5.32
N MET A 43 -0.57 -7.78 4.51
CA MET A 43 -1.53 -7.96 3.42
C MET A 43 -2.97 -7.95 3.94
N SER A 44 -3.25 -8.77 4.96
CA SER A 44 -4.58 -8.87 5.56
C SER A 44 -5.00 -7.58 6.23
N HIS A 45 -4.08 -6.99 7.00
CA HIS A 45 -4.33 -5.74 7.73
C HIS A 45 -4.62 -4.58 6.77
N LEU A 46 -3.80 -4.42 5.73
CA LEU A 46 -3.96 -3.33 4.77
C LEU A 46 -5.24 -3.47 3.96
N LEU A 47 -5.58 -4.68 3.51
CA LEU A 47 -6.84 -4.91 2.81
C LEU A 47 -8.03 -4.50 3.68
N LYS A 48 -8.01 -4.91 4.94
CA LYS A 48 -9.08 -4.59 5.89
C LYS A 48 -9.18 -3.09 6.14
N GLU A 49 -8.05 -2.43 6.43
CA GLU A 49 -8.03 -1.01 6.74
C GLU A 49 -8.41 -0.15 5.52
N VAL A 50 -7.89 -0.48 4.34
CA VAL A 50 -8.22 0.26 3.13
C VAL A 50 -9.71 0.11 2.78
N LYS A 51 -10.24 -1.10 2.84
CA LYS A 51 -11.67 -1.32 2.62
C LYS A 51 -12.53 -0.54 3.61
N LYS A 52 -12.13 -0.51 4.88
CA LYS A 52 -12.81 0.26 5.91
C LYS A 52 -12.82 1.76 5.57
N GLN A 53 -11.68 2.30 5.15
CA GLN A 53 -11.60 3.71 4.77
C GLN A 53 -12.48 4.02 3.55
N LEU A 54 -12.51 3.12 2.58
CA LEU A 54 -13.36 3.26 1.40
C LEU A 54 -14.85 3.25 1.76
N ASP A 55 -15.25 2.33 2.64
CA ASP A 55 -16.64 2.21 3.09
C ASP A 55 -17.11 3.45 3.87
N MET A 56 -16.19 4.11 4.57
CA MET A 56 -16.48 5.32 5.35
C MET A 56 -16.45 6.60 4.52
N SER A 57 -16.06 6.51 3.24
CA SER A 57 -15.91 7.67 2.37
C SER A 57 -17.01 7.71 1.32
N THR A 58 -17.42 8.93 0.96
CA THR A 58 -18.33 9.18 -0.16
C THR A 58 -17.60 9.66 -1.41
N ASP A 59 -16.27 9.69 -1.38
CA ASP A 59 -15.47 10.13 -2.53
C ASP A 59 -15.61 9.11 -3.67
N PRO A 60 -16.08 9.54 -4.86
CA PRO A 60 -16.24 8.63 -6.00
C PRO A 60 -14.91 8.25 -6.66
N LYS A 61 -13.84 8.96 -6.38
CA LYS A 61 -12.52 8.75 -6.99
C LYS A 61 -11.39 8.77 -5.96
N PRO A 62 -11.42 7.86 -4.96
CA PRO A 62 -10.33 7.80 -3.98
C PRO A 62 -9.03 7.36 -4.63
N LEU A 63 -7.92 7.81 -4.06
CA LEU A 63 -6.57 7.42 -4.50
C LEU A 63 -5.87 6.67 -3.37
N ILE A 64 -4.97 5.76 -3.74
CA ILE A 64 -4.01 5.17 -2.82
C ILE A 64 -2.60 5.55 -3.25
N CYS A 65 -1.78 5.96 -2.30
CA CYS A 65 -0.44 6.46 -2.56
C CYS A 65 0.56 5.83 -1.60
N GLY A 66 1.75 5.55 -2.07
CA GLY A 66 2.79 4.98 -1.21
C GLY A 66 4.19 5.27 -1.70
N VAL A 67 5.14 5.16 -0.77
CA VAL A 67 6.58 5.40 -1.00
C VAL A 67 7.37 4.15 -0.61
N GLY A 68 8.32 3.73 -1.44
CA GLY A 68 9.16 2.58 -1.14
C GLY A 68 8.33 1.30 -0.98
N LEU A 69 8.42 0.66 0.19
CA LEU A 69 7.60 -0.51 0.51
C LEU A 69 6.11 -0.17 0.49
N GLY A 70 5.72 1.04 0.92
CA GLY A 70 4.36 1.51 0.81
C GLY A 70 3.89 1.63 -0.64
N GLY A 71 4.81 1.92 -1.56
CA GLY A 71 4.53 1.91 -3.00
C GLY A 71 4.21 0.51 -3.50
N TYR A 72 4.97 -0.49 -3.05
CA TYR A 72 4.67 -1.90 -3.35
C TYR A 72 3.25 -2.27 -2.90
N TRP A 73 2.89 -1.94 -1.66
CA TRP A 73 1.57 -2.24 -1.12
C TRP A 73 0.45 -1.45 -1.80
N SER A 74 0.71 -0.18 -2.13
CA SER A 74 -0.28 0.66 -2.81
C SER A 74 -0.66 0.09 -4.17
N GLU A 75 0.31 -0.43 -4.91
CA GLU A 75 0.05 -1.07 -6.19
C GLU A 75 -0.85 -2.30 -6.03
N ARG A 76 -0.52 -3.18 -5.09
CA ARG A 76 -1.27 -4.44 -4.90
C ARG A 76 -2.64 -4.22 -4.26
N ILE A 77 -2.70 -3.44 -3.20
CA ILE A 77 -3.96 -3.16 -2.51
C ILE A 77 -4.88 -2.31 -3.39
N GLY A 78 -4.33 -1.31 -4.07
CA GLY A 78 -5.09 -0.49 -5.00
C GLY A 78 -5.68 -1.30 -6.14
N PHE A 79 -4.92 -2.24 -6.68
CA PHE A 79 -5.40 -3.17 -7.70
C PHE A 79 -6.56 -4.04 -7.16
N LEU A 80 -6.37 -4.63 -5.98
CA LEU A 80 -7.38 -5.52 -5.38
C LEU A 80 -8.67 -4.78 -4.99
N CYS A 81 -8.55 -3.52 -4.58
CA CYS A 81 -9.69 -2.69 -4.19
C CYS A 81 -10.29 -1.89 -5.36
N GLY A 82 -9.66 -1.94 -6.53
CA GLY A 82 -10.15 -1.24 -7.71
C GLY A 82 -10.03 0.28 -7.66
N ILE A 83 -9.02 0.80 -6.96
CA ILE A 83 -8.79 2.24 -6.85
C ILE A 83 -7.49 2.65 -7.52
N LYS A 84 -7.42 3.90 -7.95
CA LYS A 84 -6.25 4.45 -8.65
C LYS A 84 -5.06 4.58 -7.71
N GLN A 85 -3.88 4.25 -8.23
CA GLN A 85 -2.63 4.21 -7.47
C GLN A 85 -1.66 5.29 -7.95
N VAL A 86 -0.94 5.89 -6.99
CA VAL A 86 0.19 6.78 -7.27
C VAL A 86 1.34 6.32 -6.37
N VAL A 87 2.47 5.95 -6.97
CA VAL A 87 3.60 5.40 -6.22
C VAL A 87 4.86 6.22 -6.44
N PHE A 88 5.64 6.37 -5.37
CA PHE A 88 6.92 7.09 -5.39
C PHE A 88 8.04 6.12 -5.03
N ASN A 89 9.00 5.92 -5.95
CA ASN A 89 10.14 5.02 -5.74
C ASN A 89 9.72 3.69 -5.12
N PRO A 90 8.79 2.94 -5.75
CA PRO A 90 8.26 1.73 -5.13
C PRO A 90 9.33 0.65 -5.02
N ASN A 91 9.29 -0.11 -3.90
CA ASN A 91 10.08 -1.31 -3.77
C ASN A 91 9.34 -2.45 -4.49
N LEU A 92 9.75 -2.74 -5.72
CA LEU A 92 9.06 -3.73 -6.57
C LEU A 92 9.41 -5.18 -6.24
N HIS A 93 10.53 -5.39 -5.55
CA HIS A 93 11.05 -6.73 -5.23
C HIS A 93 11.40 -6.86 -3.75
N PRO A 94 10.41 -6.71 -2.84
CA PRO A 94 10.69 -6.83 -1.41
C PRO A 94 11.17 -8.22 -1.01
N GLU A 95 10.83 -9.28 -1.75
CA GLU A 95 11.35 -10.62 -1.54
C GLU A 95 12.88 -10.68 -1.62
N GLU A 96 13.48 -9.79 -2.42
CA GLU A 96 14.93 -9.68 -2.57
C GLU A 96 15.53 -8.60 -1.66
N ASN A 97 14.88 -7.42 -1.62
CA ASN A 97 15.42 -6.22 -0.96
C ASN A 97 15.29 -6.24 0.56
N MET A 98 14.38 -7.04 1.08
CA MET A 98 14.06 -7.06 2.51
C MET A 98 14.72 -8.22 3.26
N GLN A 99 15.64 -8.92 2.62
CA GLN A 99 16.43 -9.99 3.26
C GLN A 99 17.18 -9.42 4.47
N GLY A 100 17.05 -10.08 5.61
CA GLY A 100 17.67 -9.64 6.87
C GLY A 100 17.02 -8.45 7.55
N LYS A 101 16.02 -7.83 6.95
CA LYS A 101 15.33 -6.65 7.52
C LYS A 101 13.97 -6.99 8.11
N ILE A 102 13.32 -8.03 7.58
CA ILE A 102 11.99 -8.44 8.00
C ILE A 102 11.95 -9.95 8.20
N ASP A 103 10.87 -10.43 8.83
CA ASP A 103 10.58 -11.84 8.97
C ASP A 103 9.97 -12.37 7.66
N ARG A 104 10.51 -13.48 7.16
CA ARG A 104 10.02 -14.21 5.99
C ARG A 104 9.77 -13.34 4.73
N PRO A 105 10.81 -12.68 4.19
CA PRO A 105 10.65 -11.87 2.99
C PRO A 105 10.20 -12.68 1.76
N GLU A 106 10.42 -14.00 1.75
CA GLU A 106 9.95 -14.89 0.69
C GLU A 106 8.42 -14.92 0.55
N GLU A 107 7.67 -14.52 1.57
CA GLU A 107 6.22 -14.44 1.50
C GLU A 107 5.74 -13.40 0.48
N TYR A 108 6.59 -12.44 0.12
CA TYR A 108 6.26 -11.46 -0.93
C TYR A 108 6.09 -12.10 -2.31
N GLU A 109 6.77 -13.20 -2.59
CA GLU A 109 6.58 -13.94 -3.84
C GLU A 109 5.15 -14.51 -3.91
N ASP A 110 4.68 -15.12 -2.83
CA ASP A 110 3.33 -15.66 -2.75
C ASP A 110 2.27 -14.58 -2.92
N ILE A 111 2.49 -13.43 -2.30
CA ILE A 111 1.58 -12.28 -2.40
C ILE A 111 1.52 -11.78 -3.84
N GLY A 112 2.65 -11.70 -4.52
CA GLY A 112 2.72 -11.33 -5.94
C GLY A 112 1.91 -12.29 -6.81
N THR A 113 2.06 -13.59 -6.58
CA THR A 113 1.31 -14.64 -7.28
C THR A 113 -0.19 -14.51 -7.04
N LYS A 114 -0.60 -14.25 -5.80
CA LYS A 114 -2.01 -14.03 -5.46
C LYS A 114 -2.60 -12.86 -6.23
N CYS A 115 -1.89 -11.75 -6.32
CA CYS A 115 -2.35 -10.58 -7.07
C CYS A 115 -2.58 -10.92 -8.54
N VAL A 116 -1.68 -11.69 -9.15
CA VAL A 116 -1.82 -12.14 -10.54
C VAL A 116 -3.05 -13.03 -10.70
N THR A 117 -3.27 -13.96 -9.78
CA THR A 117 -4.43 -14.86 -9.81
C THR A 117 -5.73 -14.07 -9.69
N GLU A 118 -5.81 -13.14 -8.76
CA GLU A 118 -6.98 -12.28 -8.59
C GLU A 118 -7.25 -11.44 -9.83
N PHE A 119 -6.21 -10.93 -10.47
CA PHE A 119 -6.34 -10.20 -11.73
C PHE A 119 -6.98 -11.08 -12.82
N ARG A 120 -6.49 -12.30 -12.98
CA ARG A 120 -7.05 -13.26 -13.95
C ARG A 120 -8.53 -13.53 -13.67
N ASN A 121 -8.88 -13.73 -12.41
CA ASN A 121 -10.26 -13.98 -11.99
C ASN A 121 -11.19 -12.80 -12.30
N LYS A 122 -10.71 -11.58 -12.12
CA LYS A 122 -11.46 -10.36 -12.41
C LYS A 122 -11.73 -10.17 -13.92
N ASN A 123 -10.84 -10.67 -14.76
CA ASN A 123 -10.88 -10.47 -16.23
C ASN A 123 -11.37 -11.69 -17.01
N SER A 124 -11.78 -12.72 -16.32
CA SER A 124 -12.28 -13.96 -16.95
C SER A 124 -13.81 -14.03 -17.02
#